data_4cfba7ae774a3aaea545b8b31b9bfd3e
#
_entry.id   4cfba7ae774a3aaea545b8b31b9bfd3e
#
_cell.length_a   1.000
_cell.length_b   1.000
_cell.length_c   1.000
_cell.angle_alpha   90.00
_cell.angle_beta   90.00
_cell.angle_gamma   90.00
#
_symmetry.space_group_name_H-M   'P 1'
#
loop_
_entity.id
_entity.type
_entity.pdbx_description
1 polymer ?
#
loop_
_entity_poly.entity_id
_entity_poly.type
_entity_poly.pdbx_seq_one_letter_code
_entity_poly.pdbx_strand_id
1 'polypeptide(L)'
;ADCERFGCGYAPQGWDNLVRHLASKGFTQKEILDAGLARQGQRGIYDYFRGRVTWPIRDSTGRTLGFGARKLYEDDQISAKYINTPDTQLYRKTQVLYGIDLAKSAIVKKRQVVIVEGYTDVMAMHLAGIDTAIATCGTAFGAEHAKIVRRLIADDSLGAVQLVGPLKVKDQPLSSRIVFTFDGDAAGQKAALHAFGLDSAFLSQTFVAVADDNLDPCDLRIERGNEAVRSLIARAKPLYDFVIDAAISRFDLTYTPGQVGAMKAVAPLVAQIRDRSLWDAYARKSAGRIGVDLEVMRREVMNARRQMHVRDEDAYAPKHRFERDEPRVEPGTNPYANPATRKALERRDAAEQAYFKIDDAVFIAEQQFMAVLIQVPRAIDRTMFGQLTIDHFMTSVFRTLFQAIAAAGGLPSDDTPQGLWMHNLTKAGGPMLNQVINEL
;
A
#
# COMPACT_ATOMS: atom_id res chain seq x y z
N ALA A 1 17.99 -28.97 -9.12
CA ALA A 1 16.56 -28.73 -9.38
C ALA A 1 16.06 -27.48 -8.61
N ASP A 2 16.07 -27.47 -7.25
CA ASP A 2 15.49 -26.36 -6.50
C ASP A 2 16.28 -25.06 -6.70
N CYS A 3 17.62 -25.08 -6.62
CA CYS A 3 18.46 -23.90 -6.87
C CYS A 3 18.27 -23.32 -8.27
N GLU A 4 18.08 -24.16 -9.28
CA GLU A 4 17.81 -23.73 -10.66
C GLU A 4 16.46 -23.02 -10.76
N ARG A 5 15.42 -23.55 -10.13
CA ARG A 5 14.09 -22.97 -10.11
C ARG A 5 14.10 -21.53 -9.61
N PHE A 6 14.90 -21.25 -8.58
CA PHE A 6 15.01 -19.90 -7.99
C PHE A 6 16.18 -19.08 -8.58
N GLY A 7 16.95 -19.67 -9.50
CA GLY A 7 18.09 -19.00 -10.13
C GLY A 7 19.25 -18.75 -9.17
N CYS A 8 19.39 -19.57 -8.12
CA CYS A 8 20.45 -19.43 -7.15
C CYS A 8 21.83 -19.49 -7.81
N GLY A 9 22.69 -18.55 -7.50
CA GLY A 9 24.06 -18.47 -7.98
C GLY A 9 25.07 -18.32 -6.86
N TYR A 10 26.34 -18.29 -7.24
CA TYR A 10 27.44 -18.07 -6.33
C TYR A 10 28.37 -16.97 -6.84
N ALA A 11 28.61 -15.96 -6.03
CA ALA A 11 29.63 -14.95 -6.26
C ALA A 11 30.93 -15.42 -5.59
N PRO A 12 32.00 -15.75 -6.35
CA PRO A 12 33.24 -16.25 -5.80
C PRO A 12 33.92 -15.24 -4.85
N GLN A 13 34.77 -15.78 -3.97
CA GLN A 13 35.72 -14.93 -3.26
C GLN A 13 36.70 -14.33 -4.27
N GLY A 14 37.11 -13.11 -4.05
CA GLY A 14 37.98 -12.35 -4.94
C GLY A 14 37.42 -10.96 -5.22
N TRP A 15 38.23 -10.11 -5.79
CA TRP A 15 37.90 -8.69 -5.87
C TRP A 15 37.30 -8.26 -7.21
N ASP A 16 37.58 -8.98 -8.30
CA ASP A 16 37.30 -8.52 -9.67
C ASP A 16 36.93 -9.63 -10.65
N ASN A 17 36.48 -10.77 -10.14
CA ASN A 17 36.12 -11.94 -10.97
C ASN A 17 34.98 -11.61 -11.94
N LEU A 18 33.89 -11.00 -11.44
CA LEU A 18 32.74 -10.60 -12.24
C LEU A 18 33.10 -9.44 -13.16
N VAL A 19 33.81 -8.43 -12.65
CA VAL A 19 34.25 -7.28 -13.45
C VAL A 19 35.08 -7.74 -14.65
N ARG A 20 36.09 -8.61 -14.44
CA ARG A 20 36.90 -9.18 -15.54
C ARG A 20 36.06 -9.98 -16.52
N HIS A 21 35.16 -10.81 -16.02
CA HIS A 21 34.28 -11.60 -16.88
C HIS A 21 33.39 -10.70 -17.74
N LEU A 22 32.73 -9.69 -17.17
CA LEU A 22 31.87 -8.76 -17.92
C LEU A 22 32.66 -7.92 -18.92
N ALA A 23 33.85 -7.45 -18.55
CA ALA A 23 34.74 -6.73 -19.46
C ALA A 23 35.16 -7.60 -20.66
N SER A 24 35.42 -8.90 -20.43
CA SER A 24 35.71 -9.85 -21.53
C SER A 24 34.51 -10.10 -22.46
N LYS A 25 33.29 -9.80 -22.00
CA LYS A 25 32.06 -9.83 -22.80
C LYS A 25 31.74 -8.49 -23.48
N GLY A 26 32.60 -7.48 -23.32
CA GLY A 26 32.46 -6.18 -23.97
C GLY A 26 31.70 -5.12 -23.16
N PHE A 27 31.29 -5.41 -21.93
CA PHE A 27 30.63 -4.44 -21.07
C PHE A 27 31.64 -3.40 -20.56
N THR A 28 31.26 -2.13 -20.59
CA THR A 28 32.05 -1.03 -20.07
C THR A 28 32.02 -0.96 -18.55
N GLN A 29 33.04 -0.36 -17.94
CA GLN A 29 33.07 -0.11 -16.49
C GLN A 29 31.83 0.68 -16.02
N LYS A 30 31.38 1.64 -16.84
CA LYS A 30 30.21 2.45 -16.53
C LYS A 30 28.94 1.59 -16.46
N GLU A 31 28.72 0.72 -17.43
CA GLU A 31 27.55 -0.20 -17.41
C GLU A 31 27.57 -1.13 -16.21
N ILE A 32 28.74 -1.67 -15.84
CA ILE A 32 28.89 -2.57 -14.70
C ILE A 32 28.60 -1.82 -13.38
N LEU A 33 29.04 -0.57 -13.24
CA LEU A 33 28.74 0.29 -12.09
C LEU A 33 27.26 0.70 -12.05
N ASP A 34 26.70 1.12 -13.18
CA ASP A 34 25.30 1.54 -13.31
C ASP A 34 24.32 0.38 -13.01
N ALA A 35 24.72 -0.86 -13.31
CA ALA A 35 23.98 -2.07 -12.96
C ALA A 35 24.10 -2.44 -11.46
N GLY A 36 24.95 -1.75 -10.69
CA GLY A 36 25.16 -2.04 -9.27
C GLY A 36 25.91 -3.35 -9.00
N LEU A 37 26.63 -3.90 -10.00
CA LEU A 37 27.38 -5.15 -9.89
C LEU A 37 28.80 -4.94 -9.36
N ALA A 38 29.31 -3.71 -9.44
CA ALA A 38 30.61 -3.32 -8.93
C ALA A 38 30.56 -2.01 -8.12
N ARG A 39 31.63 -1.74 -7.41
CA ARG A 39 31.87 -0.50 -6.67
C ARG A 39 33.18 0.14 -7.10
N GLN A 40 33.20 1.48 -7.05
CA GLN A 40 34.43 2.23 -7.27
C GLN A 40 35.32 2.16 -6.03
N GLY A 41 36.55 1.68 -6.20
CA GLY A 41 37.61 1.68 -5.19
C GLY A 41 38.75 2.58 -5.58
N GLN A 42 39.76 2.66 -4.72
CA GLN A 42 40.97 3.51 -4.98
C GLN A 42 41.79 2.99 -6.16
N ARG A 43 41.81 1.68 -6.42
CA ARG A 43 42.61 1.03 -7.47
C ARG A 43 41.80 0.61 -8.70
N GLY A 44 40.55 1.05 -8.82
CA GLY A 44 39.65 0.68 -9.89
C GLY A 44 38.31 0.12 -9.35
N ILE A 45 37.50 -0.42 -10.24
CA ILE A 45 36.22 -1.03 -9.84
C ILE A 45 36.43 -2.46 -9.34
N TYR A 46 35.62 -2.88 -8.39
CA TYR A 46 35.66 -4.22 -7.82
C TYR A 46 34.24 -4.81 -7.65
N ASP A 47 34.16 -6.13 -7.60
CA ASP A 47 32.90 -6.88 -7.49
C ASP A 47 32.14 -6.49 -6.21
N TYR A 48 30.86 -6.15 -6.36
CA TYR A 48 30.01 -5.81 -5.21
C TYR A 48 29.67 -7.02 -4.36
N PHE A 49 29.34 -8.16 -4.99
CA PHE A 49 29.07 -9.41 -4.33
C PHE A 49 30.31 -10.32 -4.36
N ARG A 50 30.75 -10.79 -3.20
CA ARG A 50 31.94 -11.64 -3.06
C ARG A 50 31.74 -12.67 -1.95
N GLY A 51 32.06 -13.95 -2.21
CA GLY A 51 31.92 -15.03 -1.23
C GLY A 51 30.48 -15.25 -0.77
N ARG A 52 29.49 -15.08 -1.68
CA ARG A 52 28.07 -15.08 -1.33
C ARG A 52 27.23 -15.95 -2.23
N VAL A 53 26.21 -16.60 -1.67
CA VAL A 53 25.08 -17.11 -2.47
C VAL A 53 24.28 -15.91 -2.98
N THR A 54 23.82 -15.98 -4.23
CA THR A 54 23.06 -14.91 -4.88
C THR A 54 21.71 -15.39 -5.35
N TRP A 55 20.71 -14.51 -5.33
CA TRP A 55 19.37 -14.68 -5.91
C TRP A 55 19.10 -13.55 -6.88
N PRO A 56 18.68 -13.83 -8.13
CA PRO A 56 18.26 -12.79 -9.04
C PRO A 56 16.91 -12.22 -8.58
N ILE A 57 16.84 -10.91 -8.47
CA ILE A 57 15.58 -10.18 -8.24
C ILE A 57 15.03 -9.81 -9.60
N ARG A 58 13.82 -10.30 -9.90
CA ARG A 58 13.20 -10.15 -11.21
C ARG A 58 11.91 -9.33 -11.14
N ASP A 59 11.59 -8.67 -12.24
CA ASP A 59 10.28 -8.06 -12.41
C ASP A 59 9.19 -9.12 -12.73
N SER A 60 7.94 -8.70 -12.79
CA SER A 60 6.82 -9.58 -13.10
C SER A 60 6.84 -10.20 -14.50
N THR A 61 7.80 -9.81 -15.36
CA THR A 61 8.04 -10.39 -16.71
C THR A 61 9.22 -11.35 -16.72
N GLY A 62 9.91 -11.53 -15.60
CA GLY A 62 11.07 -12.41 -15.46
C GLY A 62 12.41 -11.76 -15.80
N ARG A 63 12.46 -10.45 -16.09
CA ARG A 63 13.72 -9.73 -16.37
C ARG A 63 14.43 -9.45 -15.04
N THR A 64 15.73 -9.73 -14.99
CA THR A 64 16.56 -9.48 -13.80
C THR A 64 16.79 -7.97 -13.63
N LEU A 65 16.44 -7.44 -12.47
CA LEU A 65 16.63 -6.04 -12.07
C LEU A 65 17.86 -5.86 -11.20
N GLY A 66 18.21 -6.87 -10.42
CA GLY A 66 19.34 -6.87 -9.48
C GLY A 66 19.47 -8.22 -8.81
N PHE A 67 20.23 -8.24 -7.72
CA PHE A 67 20.51 -9.47 -6.97
C PHE A 67 20.42 -9.20 -5.47
N GLY A 68 19.97 -10.22 -4.73
CA GLY A 68 20.21 -10.33 -3.31
C GLY A 68 21.31 -11.34 -3.04
N ALA A 69 22.05 -11.20 -1.94
CA ALA A 69 23.13 -12.10 -1.62
C ALA A 69 23.28 -12.32 -0.12
N ARG A 70 23.54 -13.57 0.29
CA ARG A 70 23.80 -13.97 1.67
C ARG A 70 25.25 -14.41 1.82
N LYS A 71 25.93 -13.93 2.88
CA LYS A 71 27.30 -14.33 3.18
C LYS A 71 27.39 -15.82 3.48
N LEU A 72 28.47 -16.44 3.02
CA LEU A 72 28.81 -17.84 3.27
C LEU A 72 29.94 -18.02 4.26
N TYR A 73 30.80 -17.02 4.37
CA TYR A 73 32.05 -17.09 5.12
C TYR A 73 32.06 -16.09 6.27
N GLU A 74 32.58 -16.47 7.42
CA GLU A 74 32.63 -15.61 8.60
C GLU A 74 33.65 -14.47 8.47
N ASP A 75 34.68 -14.63 7.64
CA ASP A 75 35.71 -13.64 7.33
C ASP A 75 35.29 -12.57 6.31
N ASP A 76 34.00 -12.58 5.88
CA ASP A 76 33.45 -11.54 5.02
C ASP A 76 33.52 -10.19 5.73
N GLN A 77 34.25 -9.21 5.16
CA GLN A 77 34.44 -7.87 5.69
C GLN A 77 33.13 -7.08 5.81
N ILE A 78 32.09 -7.47 5.08
CA ILE A 78 30.74 -6.89 5.21
C ILE A 78 29.99 -7.68 6.28
N SER A 79 29.77 -7.06 7.44
CA SER A 79 29.10 -7.67 8.60
C SER A 79 27.65 -8.12 8.31
N ALA A 80 26.97 -7.45 7.38
CA ALA A 80 25.60 -7.75 7.03
C ALA A 80 25.45 -9.16 6.45
N LYS A 81 24.58 -9.99 7.07
CA LYS A 81 24.24 -11.34 6.63
C LYS A 81 23.68 -11.33 5.20
N TYR A 82 22.81 -10.38 4.88
CA TYR A 82 22.24 -10.17 3.55
C TYR A 82 22.61 -8.79 3.02
N ILE A 83 22.90 -8.71 1.73
CA ILE A 83 23.05 -7.46 0.98
C ILE A 83 22.28 -7.57 -0.35
N ASN A 84 21.78 -6.45 -0.82
CA ASN A 84 21.06 -6.36 -2.09
C ASN A 84 21.78 -5.41 -3.03
N THR A 85 21.57 -5.55 -4.33
CA THR A 85 21.95 -4.52 -5.31
C THR A 85 21.57 -3.13 -4.78
N PRO A 86 22.45 -2.14 -4.81
CA PRO A 86 22.10 -0.76 -4.45
C PRO A 86 21.04 -0.22 -5.42
N ASP A 87 20.36 0.86 -5.03
CA ASP A 87 19.41 1.51 -5.93
C ASP A 87 20.11 1.93 -7.22
N THR A 88 19.52 1.55 -8.36
CA THR A 88 19.97 1.83 -9.72
C THR A 88 18.81 2.37 -10.55
N GLN A 89 19.04 2.64 -11.83
CA GLN A 89 17.94 3.00 -12.74
C GLN A 89 16.92 1.84 -12.92
N LEU A 90 17.38 0.59 -12.79
CA LEU A 90 16.54 -0.61 -12.96
C LEU A 90 15.99 -1.15 -11.64
N TYR A 91 16.73 -1.00 -10.56
CA TYR A 91 16.40 -1.59 -9.26
C TYR A 91 16.14 -0.50 -8.22
N ARG A 92 14.96 -0.51 -7.64
CA ARG A 92 14.59 0.29 -6.47
C ARG A 92 13.96 -0.62 -5.44
N LYS A 93 14.63 -0.80 -4.31
CA LYS A 93 14.22 -1.75 -3.26
C LYS A 93 12.79 -1.55 -2.75
N THR A 94 12.24 -0.34 -2.81
CA THR A 94 10.87 -0.03 -2.41
C THR A 94 9.82 -0.38 -3.47
N GLN A 95 10.22 -0.77 -4.67
CA GLN A 95 9.35 -1.02 -5.80
C GLN A 95 9.46 -2.46 -6.33
N VAL A 96 10.23 -3.32 -5.67
CA VAL A 96 10.46 -4.70 -6.09
C VAL A 96 10.00 -5.68 -5.03
N LEU A 97 9.48 -6.82 -5.48
CA LEU A 97 9.07 -7.94 -4.65
C LEU A 97 9.73 -9.20 -5.21
N TYR A 98 10.59 -9.84 -4.41
CA TYR A 98 11.25 -11.07 -4.82
C TYR A 98 10.25 -12.22 -4.98
N GLY A 99 10.43 -13.02 -6.01
CA GLY A 99 9.56 -14.16 -6.31
C GLY A 99 8.28 -13.78 -7.07
N ILE A 100 8.08 -12.50 -7.41
CA ILE A 100 6.88 -12.05 -8.13
C ILE A 100 6.74 -12.70 -9.52
N ASP A 101 7.86 -12.95 -10.21
CA ASP A 101 7.93 -13.66 -11.49
C ASP A 101 7.38 -15.08 -11.37
N LEU A 102 7.70 -15.78 -10.28
CA LEU A 102 7.25 -17.14 -9.98
C LEU A 102 5.82 -17.19 -9.47
N ALA A 103 5.42 -16.22 -8.65
CA ALA A 103 4.16 -16.22 -7.93
C ALA A 103 2.98 -15.60 -8.69
N LYS A 104 3.23 -14.69 -9.63
CA LYS A 104 2.22 -13.85 -10.31
C LYS A 104 1.01 -14.66 -10.81
N SER A 105 1.23 -15.74 -11.53
CA SER A 105 0.15 -16.54 -12.11
C SER A 105 -0.71 -17.20 -11.04
N ALA A 106 -0.07 -17.73 -9.99
CA ALA A 106 -0.75 -18.33 -8.86
C ALA A 106 -1.52 -17.29 -8.02
N ILE A 107 -0.93 -16.11 -7.78
CA ILE A 107 -1.59 -15.00 -7.07
C ILE A 107 -2.88 -14.59 -7.78
N VAL A 108 -2.82 -14.35 -9.09
CA VAL A 108 -4.00 -13.97 -9.88
C VAL A 108 -5.07 -15.08 -9.85
N LYS A 109 -4.68 -16.34 -10.03
CA LYS A 109 -5.61 -17.49 -10.05
C LYS A 109 -6.25 -17.74 -8.69
N LYS A 110 -5.44 -17.71 -7.61
CA LYS A 110 -5.91 -18.03 -6.25
C LYS A 110 -6.46 -16.82 -5.51
N ARG A 111 -6.28 -15.61 -6.05
CA ARG A 111 -6.58 -14.33 -5.39
C ARG A 111 -5.99 -14.26 -3.97
N GLN A 112 -4.83 -14.88 -3.80
CA GLN A 112 -4.11 -14.91 -2.54
C GLN A 112 -2.66 -14.49 -2.76
N VAL A 113 -2.13 -13.69 -1.86
CA VAL A 113 -0.70 -13.41 -1.76
C VAL A 113 -0.22 -13.70 -0.35
N VAL A 114 0.96 -14.31 -0.24
CA VAL A 114 1.66 -14.52 1.02
C VAL A 114 2.92 -13.67 1.00
N ILE A 115 3.07 -12.78 1.96
CA ILE A 115 4.18 -11.84 2.07
C ILE A 115 5.09 -12.33 3.19
N VAL A 116 6.30 -12.67 2.84
CA VAL A 116 7.37 -13.15 3.74
C VAL A 116 8.52 -12.15 3.77
N GLU A 117 9.51 -12.34 4.65
CA GLU A 117 10.60 -11.38 4.83
C GLU A 117 11.75 -11.59 3.84
N GLY A 118 12.17 -12.83 3.60
CA GLY A 118 13.42 -13.13 2.91
C GLY A 118 13.35 -14.08 1.72
N TYR A 119 14.50 -14.24 1.07
CA TYR A 119 14.69 -15.12 -0.09
C TYR A 119 14.41 -16.58 0.24
N THR A 120 14.98 -17.05 1.36
CA THR A 120 14.84 -18.43 1.84
C THR A 120 13.42 -18.76 2.23
N ASP A 121 12.67 -17.78 2.73
CA ASP A 121 11.27 -17.96 3.09
C ASP A 121 10.39 -18.15 1.86
N VAL A 122 10.62 -17.34 0.80
CA VAL A 122 9.94 -17.55 -0.49
C VAL A 122 10.24 -18.95 -1.02
N MET A 123 11.51 -19.38 -0.97
CA MET A 123 11.88 -20.74 -1.41
C MET A 123 11.14 -21.81 -0.60
N ALA A 124 11.13 -21.69 0.73
CA ALA A 124 10.47 -22.62 1.63
C ALA A 124 8.96 -22.70 1.37
N MET A 125 8.29 -21.54 1.21
CA MET A 125 6.88 -21.47 0.87
C MET A 125 6.56 -22.17 -0.45
N HIS A 126 7.30 -21.83 -1.52
CA HIS A 126 7.09 -22.43 -2.84
C HIS A 126 7.35 -23.94 -2.84
N LEU A 127 8.39 -24.40 -2.13
CA LEU A 127 8.70 -25.84 -1.98
C LEU A 127 7.66 -26.58 -1.13
N ALA A 128 6.98 -25.86 -0.22
CA ALA A 128 5.85 -26.41 0.51
C ALA A 128 4.52 -26.39 -0.27
N GLY A 129 4.51 -25.85 -1.51
CA GLY A 129 3.32 -25.76 -2.36
C GLY A 129 2.53 -24.45 -2.21
N ILE A 130 3.07 -23.47 -1.48
CA ILE A 130 2.50 -22.11 -1.35
C ILE A 130 3.17 -21.21 -2.40
N ASP A 131 2.72 -21.39 -3.65
CA ASP A 131 3.24 -20.76 -4.85
C ASP A 131 2.85 -19.28 -5.02
N THR A 132 2.17 -18.70 -4.03
CA THR A 132 1.73 -17.29 -3.98
C THR A 132 2.64 -16.43 -3.09
N ALA A 133 3.77 -16.97 -2.62
CA ALA A 133 4.68 -16.28 -1.72
C ALA A 133 5.63 -15.33 -2.46
N ILE A 134 5.80 -14.14 -1.90
CA ILE A 134 6.72 -13.07 -2.34
C ILE A 134 7.39 -12.41 -1.14
N ALA A 135 8.53 -11.75 -1.33
CA ALA A 135 9.24 -11.07 -0.23
C ALA A 135 9.70 -9.66 -0.59
N THR A 136 9.83 -8.81 0.44
CA THR A 136 10.38 -7.45 0.33
C THR A 136 11.90 -7.40 0.44
N CYS A 137 12.53 -8.45 0.95
CA CYS A 137 13.97 -8.67 1.01
C CYS A 137 14.77 -7.48 1.59
N GLY A 138 14.59 -7.25 2.89
CA GLY A 138 15.37 -6.26 3.65
C GLY A 138 14.83 -4.84 3.62
N THR A 139 13.58 -4.65 3.22
CA THR A 139 12.84 -3.42 3.44
C THR A 139 11.49 -3.71 4.09
N ALA A 140 10.94 -2.77 4.86
CA ALA A 140 9.57 -2.89 5.32
C ALA A 140 8.59 -2.88 4.12
N PHE A 141 7.52 -3.66 4.22
CA PHE A 141 6.44 -3.60 3.23
C PHE A 141 5.80 -2.21 3.24
N GLY A 142 5.80 -1.52 2.11
CA GLY A 142 5.37 -0.14 2.00
C GLY A 142 4.28 0.09 0.95
N ALA A 143 3.85 1.34 0.79
CA ALA A 143 2.77 1.73 -0.11
C ALA A 143 3.00 1.32 -1.58
N GLU A 144 4.24 1.40 -2.07
CA GLU A 144 4.54 0.98 -3.45
C GLU A 144 4.40 -0.54 -3.62
N HIS A 145 4.80 -1.33 -2.61
CA HIS A 145 4.57 -2.78 -2.60
C HIS A 145 3.06 -3.09 -2.58
N ALA A 146 2.28 -2.35 -1.77
CA ALA A 146 0.83 -2.49 -1.72
C ALA A 146 0.17 -2.23 -3.08
N LYS A 147 0.61 -1.21 -3.83
CA LYS A 147 0.12 -0.93 -5.18
C LYS A 147 0.34 -2.11 -6.15
N ILE A 148 1.52 -2.75 -6.07
CA ILE A 148 1.84 -3.92 -6.90
C ILE A 148 0.92 -5.10 -6.53
N VAL A 149 0.79 -5.41 -5.23
CA VAL A 149 -0.05 -6.50 -4.73
C VAL A 149 -1.51 -6.28 -5.11
N ARG A 150 -2.08 -5.09 -4.87
CA ARG A 150 -3.46 -4.74 -5.21
C ARG A 150 -3.77 -5.03 -6.68
N ARG A 151 -2.87 -4.62 -7.58
CA ARG A 151 -3.03 -4.86 -9.03
C ARG A 151 -3.06 -6.35 -9.36
N LEU A 152 -2.26 -7.18 -8.66
CA LEU A 152 -2.20 -8.62 -8.92
C LEU A 152 -3.42 -9.38 -8.42
N ILE A 153 -3.96 -8.99 -7.26
CA ILE A 153 -5.13 -9.66 -6.68
C ILE A 153 -6.46 -9.04 -7.15
N ALA A 154 -6.40 -8.08 -8.08
CA ALA A 154 -7.56 -7.30 -8.52
C ALA A 154 -8.34 -6.70 -7.33
N ASP A 155 -7.60 -6.06 -6.42
CA ASP A 155 -8.14 -5.38 -5.24
C ASP A 155 -8.62 -3.99 -5.64
N ASP A 156 -9.58 -3.95 -6.56
CA ASP A 156 -10.26 -2.77 -7.05
C ASP A 156 -11.71 -2.70 -6.57
N SER A 157 -12.32 -1.54 -6.68
CA SER A 157 -13.67 -1.25 -6.20
C SER A 157 -14.78 -2.11 -6.86
N LEU A 158 -14.51 -2.72 -8.02
CA LEU A 158 -15.44 -3.61 -8.72
C LEU A 158 -15.32 -5.08 -8.24
N GLY A 159 -14.15 -5.48 -7.70
CA GLY A 159 -13.92 -6.82 -7.14
C GLY A 159 -14.20 -6.95 -5.65
N ALA A 160 -14.33 -5.83 -4.96
CA ALA A 160 -14.51 -5.75 -3.51
C ALA A 160 -15.96 -5.58 -3.09
N VAL A 161 -16.89 -6.32 -3.67
CA VAL A 161 -18.14 -6.60 -2.94
C VAL A 161 -17.71 -7.49 -1.77
N GLN A 162 -17.49 -6.88 -0.63
CA GLN A 162 -17.21 -7.55 0.64
C GLN A 162 -18.44 -8.38 1.02
N LEU A 163 -18.50 -9.58 0.48
CA LEU A 163 -19.33 -10.62 1.04
C LEU A 163 -18.51 -11.23 2.17
N VAL A 164 -18.89 -10.88 3.37
CA VAL A 164 -18.33 -11.45 4.61
C VAL A 164 -18.55 -12.96 4.58
N GLY A 165 -17.48 -13.71 4.36
CA GLY A 165 -17.47 -15.17 4.35
C GLY A 165 -16.82 -15.78 3.09
N PRO A 166 -16.46 -17.05 3.10
CA PRO A 166 -15.87 -17.74 1.96
C PRO A 166 -16.94 -18.08 0.91
N LEU A 167 -17.43 -17.09 0.18
CA LEU A 167 -18.27 -17.32 -0.98
C LEU A 167 -17.41 -17.76 -2.15
N LYS A 168 -17.76 -18.89 -2.72
CA LYS A 168 -17.14 -19.41 -3.94
C LYS A 168 -18.16 -19.34 -5.08
N VAL A 169 -17.76 -18.75 -6.21
CA VAL A 169 -18.48 -18.90 -7.48
C VAL A 169 -17.63 -19.74 -8.41
N LYS A 170 -18.12 -20.88 -8.82
CA LYS A 170 -17.42 -21.83 -9.71
C LYS A 170 -15.99 -22.17 -9.23
N ASP A 171 -15.84 -22.56 -7.95
CA ASP A 171 -14.56 -22.94 -7.32
C ASP A 171 -13.49 -21.85 -7.20
N GLN A 172 -13.80 -20.59 -7.54
CA GLN A 172 -12.90 -19.47 -7.31
C GLN A 172 -13.30 -18.67 -6.05
N PRO A 173 -12.36 -18.29 -5.19
CA PRO A 173 -12.65 -17.42 -4.05
C PRO A 173 -13.07 -16.04 -4.56
N LEU A 174 -14.23 -15.55 -4.11
CA LEU A 174 -14.72 -14.20 -4.45
C LEU A 174 -13.96 -13.10 -3.72
N SER A 175 -13.37 -13.39 -2.55
CA SER A 175 -12.59 -12.46 -1.76
C SER A 175 -11.10 -12.71 -1.94
N SER A 176 -10.34 -11.66 -2.15
CA SER A 176 -8.88 -11.73 -2.15
C SER A 176 -8.34 -11.85 -0.73
N ARG A 177 -7.22 -12.54 -0.55
CA ARG A 177 -6.59 -12.79 0.75
C ARG A 177 -5.13 -12.37 0.73
N ILE A 178 -4.75 -11.53 1.68
CA ILE A 178 -3.38 -11.08 1.88
C ILE A 178 -2.90 -11.65 3.21
N VAL A 179 -1.84 -12.43 3.20
CA VAL A 179 -1.28 -13.04 4.41
C VAL A 179 0.13 -12.52 4.62
N PHE A 180 0.35 -11.82 5.72
CA PHE A 180 1.69 -11.46 6.17
C PHE A 180 2.22 -12.56 7.09
N THR A 181 3.45 -12.98 6.88
CA THR A 181 4.16 -13.84 7.82
C THR A 181 5.21 -13.02 8.56
N PHE A 182 5.26 -13.18 9.86
CA PHE A 182 6.23 -12.50 10.71
C PHE A 182 6.87 -13.53 11.62
N ASP A 183 8.12 -13.27 12.00
CA ASP A 183 8.78 -13.99 13.09
C ASP A 183 8.01 -13.73 14.38
N GLY A 184 7.93 -14.73 15.26
CA GLY A 184 7.12 -14.64 16.49
C GLY A 184 7.70 -13.72 17.57
N ASP A 185 8.76 -12.99 17.26
CA ASP A 185 9.48 -12.11 18.17
C ASP A 185 8.89 -10.69 18.27
N ALA A 186 9.54 -9.83 19.05
CA ALA A 186 9.14 -8.43 19.22
C ALA A 186 9.27 -7.61 17.92
N ALA A 187 10.18 -7.99 17.01
CA ALA A 187 10.35 -7.33 15.72
C ALA A 187 9.18 -7.67 14.80
N GLY A 188 8.75 -8.93 14.77
CA GLY A 188 7.55 -9.37 14.03
C GLY A 188 6.27 -8.70 14.52
N GLN A 189 6.11 -8.51 15.84
CA GLN A 189 4.97 -7.72 16.38
C GLN A 189 4.99 -6.28 15.89
N LYS A 190 6.17 -5.64 15.83
CA LYS A 190 6.33 -4.29 15.31
C LYS A 190 6.05 -4.24 13.80
N ALA A 191 6.46 -5.25 13.05
CA ALA A 191 6.18 -5.38 11.62
C ALA A 191 4.68 -5.58 11.36
N ALA A 192 3.96 -6.33 12.21
CA ALA A 192 2.51 -6.48 12.14
C ALA A 192 1.78 -5.15 12.40
N LEU A 193 2.23 -4.34 13.37
CA LEU A 193 1.70 -2.99 13.61
C LEU A 193 1.95 -2.06 12.41
N HIS A 194 3.08 -2.20 11.74
CA HIS A 194 3.36 -1.45 10.52
C HIS A 194 2.45 -1.89 9.37
N ALA A 195 2.26 -3.20 9.19
CA ALA A 195 1.31 -3.75 8.22
C ALA A 195 -0.13 -3.28 8.50
N PHE A 196 -0.52 -3.17 9.77
CA PHE A 196 -1.80 -2.61 10.20
C PHE A 196 -1.98 -1.15 9.74
N GLY A 197 -0.94 -0.32 9.81
CA GLY A 197 -0.96 1.04 9.25
C GLY A 197 -1.15 1.09 7.74
N LEU A 198 -0.81 0.02 7.02
CA LEU A 198 -0.99 -0.13 5.57
C LEU A 198 -2.27 -0.88 5.18
N ASP A 199 -3.03 -1.42 6.14
CA ASP A 199 -4.27 -2.15 5.88
C ASP A 199 -5.29 -1.28 5.13
N SER A 200 -5.33 0.02 5.41
CA SER A 200 -6.14 0.99 4.68
C SER A 200 -5.83 1.05 3.18
N ALA A 201 -4.64 0.63 2.76
CA ALA A 201 -4.27 0.54 1.35
C ALA A 201 -4.95 -0.62 0.62
N PHE A 202 -5.54 -1.59 1.34
CA PHE A 202 -6.20 -2.76 0.77
C PHE A 202 -7.71 -2.71 0.97
N LEU A 203 -8.46 -3.19 -0.03
CA LEU A 203 -9.89 -3.46 0.08
C LEU A 203 -10.15 -4.88 0.59
N SER A 204 -9.21 -5.78 0.33
CA SER A 204 -9.25 -7.19 0.72
C SER A 204 -8.88 -7.39 2.18
N GLN A 205 -9.34 -8.50 2.75
CA GLN A 205 -8.99 -8.87 4.12
C GLN A 205 -7.51 -9.24 4.25
N THR A 206 -6.86 -8.70 5.26
CA THR A 206 -5.48 -8.98 5.64
C THR A 206 -5.43 -9.96 6.82
N PHE A 207 -4.46 -10.85 6.76
CA PHE A 207 -4.23 -11.90 7.74
C PHE A 207 -2.77 -11.89 8.19
N VAL A 208 -2.53 -12.44 9.37
CA VAL A 208 -1.20 -12.65 9.93
C VAL A 208 -1.01 -14.13 10.24
N ALA A 209 0.11 -14.67 9.80
CA ALA A 209 0.59 -16.00 10.15
C ALA A 209 1.90 -15.86 10.94
N VAL A 210 1.91 -16.36 12.15
CA VAL A 210 3.10 -16.40 13.02
C VAL A 210 3.35 -17.85 13.38
N ALA A 211 4.57 -18.31 13.15
CA ALA A 211 4.97 -19.65 13.54
C ALA A 211 5.18 -19.73 15.06
N ASP A 212 4.88 -20.88 15.61
CA ASP A 212 5.26 -21.21 16.99
C ASP A 212 6.79 -21.24 17.10
N ASP A 213 7.32 -20.99 18.29
CA ASP A 213 8.76 -21.05 18.62
C ASP A 213 9.65 -20.06 17.85
N ASN A 214 9.07 -18.95 17.35
CA ASN A 214 9.78 -17.87 16.63
C ASN A 214 10.56 -18.35 15.39
N LEU A 215 10.12 -19.45 14.77
CA LEU A 215 10.72 -19.95 13.54
C LEU A 215 10.30 -19.11 12.34
N ASP A 216 11.24 -18.81 11.47
CA ASP A 216 10.89 -18.30 10.14
C ASP A 216 10.34 -19.44 9.24
N PRO A 217 9.69 -19.15 8.10
CA PRO A 217 9.16 -20.18 7.21
C PRO A 217 10.20 -21.18 6.71
N CYS A 218 11.46 -20.76 6.55
CA CYS A 218 12.54 -21.61 6.12
C CYS A 218 12.92 -22.60 7.21
N ASP A 219 13.14 -22.11 8.43
CA ASP A 219 13.49 -22.96 9.58
C ASP A 219 12.33 -23.88 9.95
N LEU A 220 11.09 -23.38 9.92
CA LEU A 220 9.89 -24.20 10.12
C LEU A 220 9.82 -25.38 9.13
N ARG A 221 10.13 -25.11 7.84
CA ARG A 221 10.15 -26.17 6.82
C ARG A 221 11.26 -27.20 7.06
N ILE A 222 12.45 -26.75 7.46
CA ILE A 222 13.59 -27.62 7.73
C ILE A 222 13.30 -28.51 8.92
N GLU A 223 12.77 -27.98 10.01
CA GLU A 223 12.54 -28.70 11.26
C GLU A 223 11.29 -29.57 11.22
N ARG A 224 10.20 -29.11 10.61
CA ARG A 224 8.86 -29.71 10.71
C ARG A 224 8.21 -30.08 9.37
N GLY A 225 8.91 -29.82 8.27
CA GLY A 225 8.49 -30.22 6.93
C GLY A 225 7.43 -29.33 6.29
N ASN A 226 7.05 -29.69 5.06
CA ASN A 226 6.15 -28.91 4.22
C ASN A 226 4.75 -28.74 4.80
N GLU A 227 4.25 -29.73 5.57
CA GLU A 227 2.90 -29.68 6.16
C GLU A 227 2.79 -28.61 7.24
N ALA A 228 3.84 -28.40 8.03
CA ALA A 228 3.87 -27.34 9.03
C ALA A 228 3.75 -25.96 8.38
N VAL A 229 4.43 -25.72 7.25
CA VAL A 229 4.36 -24.47 6.49
C VAL A 229 2.95 -24.26 5.89
N ARG A 230 2.34 -25.32 5.34
CA ARG A 230 0.94 -25.23 4.86
C ARG A 230 -0.04 -24.90 5.98
N SER A 231 0.12 -25.57 7.13
CA SER A 231 -0.70 -25.33 8.32
C SER A 231 -0.55 -23.92 8.87
N LEU A 232 0.65 -23.35 8.83
CA LEU A 232 0.91 -21.96 9.21
C LEU A 232 0.01 -21.00 8.43
N ILE A 233 -0.01 -21.10 7.11
CA ILE A 233 -0.82 -20.22 6.25
C ILE A 233 -2.33 -20.52 6.38
N ALA A 234 -2.70 -21.80 6.55
CA ALA A 234 -4.11 -22.19 6.74
C ALA A 234 -4.70 -21.60 8.04
N ARG A 235 -3.91 -21.51 9.11
CA ARG A 235 -4.29 -20.99 10.43
C ARG A 235 -4.04 -19.50 10.62
N ALA A 236 -3.69 -18.76 9.55
CA ALA A 236 -3.49 -17.32 9.63
C ALA A 236 -4.74 -16.61 10.21
N LYS A 237 -4.52 -15.69 11.14
CA LYS A 237 -5.58 -14.94 11.85
C LYS A 237 -5.81 -13.58 11.16
N PRO A 238 -7.04 -13.03 11.20
CA PRO A 238 -7.25 -11.64 10.76
C PRO A 238 -6.27 -10.67 11.44
N LEU A 239 -5.73 -9.73 10.68
CA LEU A 239 -4.72 -8.78 11.18
C LEU A 239 -5.24 -7.99 12.38
N TYR A 240 -6.50 -7.56 12.37
CA TYR A 240 -7.11 -6.85 13.48
C TYR A 240 -7.15 -7.68 14.76
N ASP A 241 -7.50 -8.96 14.66
CA ASP A 241 -7.49 -9.87 15.79
C ASP A 241 -6.09 -9.99 16.39
N PHE A 242 -5.08 -10.17 15.53
CA PHE A 242 -3.70 -10.30 15.98
C PHE A 242 -3.20 -9.05 16.69
N VAL A 243 -3.42 -7.87 16.10
CA VAL A 243 -2.93 -6.61 16.67
C VAL A 243 -3.64 -6.24 17.98
N ILE A 244 -4.95 -6.50 18.07
CA ILE A 244 -5.73 -6.30 19.30
C ILE A 244 -5.26 -7.27 20.40
N ASP A 245 -5.05 -8.55 20.04
CA ASP A 245 -4.54 -9.55 20.97
C ASP A 245 -3.16 -9.17 21.52
N ALA A 246 -2.26 -8.72 20.64
CA ALA A 246 -0.93 -8.25 21.02
C ALA A 246 -0.98 -6.98 21.90
N ALA A 247 -1.95 -6.09 21.68
CA ALA A 247 -2.13 -4.92 22.51
C ALA A 247 -2.63 -5.28 23.91
N ILE A 248 -3.59 -6.20 24.01
CA ILE A 248 -4.16 -6.65 25.28
C ILE A 248 -3.12 -7.40 26.12
N SER A 249 -2.31 -8.27 25.50
CA SER A 249 -1.32 -9.11 26.20
C SER A 249 -0.21 -8.33 26.96
N ARG A 250 -0.11 -7.03 26.70
CA ARG A 250 0.87 -6.13 27.38
C ARG A 250 0.40 -5.68 28.76
N PHE A 251 -0.82 -5.99 29.15
CA PHE A 251 -1.45 -5.51 30.39
C PHE A 251 -1.86 -6.68 31.29
N ASP A 252 -1.66 -6.53 32.57
CA ASP A 252 -2.21 -7.44 33.56
C ASP A 252 -3.71 -7.11 33.80
N LEU A 253 -4.56 -7.96 33.27
CA LEU A 253 -6.01 -7.77 33.35
C LEU A 253 -6.61 -8.16 34.72
N THR A 254 -5.83 -8.71 35.63
CA THR A 254 -6.26 -9.06 36.99
C THR A 254 -6.68 -7.80 37.77
N TYR A 255 -6.09 -6.66 37.43
CA TYR A 255 -6.28 -5.40 38.13
C TYR A 255 -6.95 -4.36 37.24
N THR A 256 -7.85 -3.56 37.83
CA THR A 256 -8.56 -2.46 37.16
C THR A 256 -7.65 -1.51 36.37
N PRO A 257 -6.48 -1.04 36.91
CA PRO A 257 -5.58 -0.19 36.12
C PRO A 257 -5.08 -0.85 34.83
N GLY A 258 -4.83 -2.17 34.85
CA GLY A 258 -4.43 -2.93 33.65
C GLY A 258 -5.57 -3.05 32.65
N GLN A 259 -6.80 -3.28 33.11
CA GLN A 259 -8.00 -3.30 32.26
C GLN A 259 -8.22 -1.95 31.56
N VAL A 260 -8.11 -0.84 32.30
CA VAL A 260 -8.22 0.53 31.75
C VAL A 260 -7.08 0.81 30.78
N GLY A 261 -5.86 0.38 31.08
CA GLY A 261 -4.71 0.50 30.20
C GLY A 261 -4.91 -0.25 28.87
N ALA A 262 -5.36 -1.51 28.94
CA ALA A 262 -5.68 -2.34 27.78
C ALA A 262 -6.80 -1.73 26.91
N MET A 263 -7.87 -1.24 27.54
CA MET A 263 -8.96 -0.56 26.85
C MET A 263 -8.48 0.66 26.06
N LYS A 264 -7.69 1.53 26.71
CA LYS A 264 -7.10 2.72 26.06
C LYS A 264 -6.12 2.37 24.93
N ALA A 265 -5.41 1.26 25.02
CA ALA A 265 -4.52 0.79 23.97
C ALA A 265 -5.27 0.19 22.77
N VAL A 266 -6.39 -0.49 23.01
CA VAL A 266 -7.21 -1.17 21.99
C VAL A 266 -8.16 -0.21 21.28
N ALA A 267 -8.72 0.76 21.97
CA ALA A 267 -9.72 1.67 21.40
C ALA A 267 -9.25 2.39 20.11
N PRO A 268 -8.02 2.91 20.03
CA PRO A 268 -7.49 3.49 18.79
C PRO A 268 -7.36 2.47 17.65
N LEU A 269 -7.05 1.21 17.94
CA LEU A 269 -6.91 0.17 16.94
C LEU A 269 -8.28 -0.16 16.32
N VAL A 270 -9.32 -0.30 17.15
CA VAL A 270 -10.69 -0.51 16.68
C VAL A 270 -11.20 0.70 15.88
N ALA A 271 -10.87 1.91 16.32
CA ALA A 271 -11.27 3.15 15.63
C ALA A 271 -10.63 3.33 14.25
N GLN A 272 -9.50 2.66 13.97
CA GLN A 272 -8.82 2.64 12.68
C GLN A 272 -9.39 1.62 11.69
N ILE A 273 -10.19 0.66 12.15
CA ILE A 273 -10.83 -0.33 11.27
C ILE A 273 -11.66 0.43 10.22
N ARG A 274 -11.38 0.17 8.95
CA ARG A 274 -12.00 0.87 7.84
C ARG A 274 -13.50 0.62 7.75
N ASP A 275 -13.90 -0.65 7.89
CA ASP A 275 -15.29 -1.05 7.87
C ASP A 275 -15.96 -0.77 9.21
N ARG A 276 -16.79 0.27 9.27
CA ARG A 276 -17.51 0.67 10.48
C ARG A 276 -18.46 -0.41 11.00
N SER A 277 -18.93 -1.30 10.14
CA SER A 277 -19.82 -2.40 10.55
C SER A 277 -19.10 -3.37 11.50
N LEU A 278 -17.78 -3.45 11.43
CA LEU A 278 -16.96 -4.29 12.28
C LEU A 278 -16.64 -3.66 13.65
N TRP A 279 -16.81 -2.34 13.81
CA TRP A 279 -16.45 -1.65 15.06
C TRP A 279 -17.17 -2.20 16.26
N ASP A 280 -18.49 -2.40 16.16
CA ASP A 280 -19.28 -2.93 17.27
C ASP A 280 -18.88 -4.37 17.63
N ALA A 281 -18.60 -5.19 16.63
CA ALA A 281 -18.15 -6.56 16.83
C ALA A 281 -16.79 -6.60 17.54
N TYR A 282 -15.82 -5.79 17.09
CA TYR A 282 -14.50 -5.71 17.71
C TYR A 282 -14.52 -5.02 19.08
N ALA A 283 -15.36 -3.99 19.28
CA ALA A 283 -15.57 -3.39 20.60
C ALA A 283 -16.13 -4.39 21.60
N ARG A 284 -17.13 -5.19 21.20
CA ARG A 284 -17.72 -6.23 22.03
C ARG A 284 -16.72 -7.34 22.36
N LYS A 285 -15.98 -7.83 21.34
CA LYS A 285 -14.97 -8.85 21.53
C LYS A 285 -13.86 -8.39 22.48
N SER A 286 -13.39 -7.16 22.31
CA SER A 286 -12.36 -6.55 23.16
C SER A 286 -12.86 -6.30 24.58
N ALA A 287 -14.08 -5.78 24.75
CA ALA A 287 -14.68 -5.54 26.06
C ALA A 287 -14.77 -6.85 26.87
N GLY A 288 -15.26 -7.94 26.25
CA GLY A 288 -15.33 -9.25 26.90
C GLY A 288 -13.98 -9.83 27.29
N ARG A 289 -12.94 -9.62 26.46
CA ARG A 289 -11.58 -10.10 26.76
C ARG A 289 -10.89 -9.29 27.86
N ILE A 290 -11.09 -7.98 27.88
CA ILE A 290 -10.48 -7.09 28.87
C ILE A 290 -11.23 -7.17 30.21
N GLY A 291 -12.51 -7.53 30.19
CA GLY A 291 -13.37 -7.54 31.38
C GLY A 291 -13.94 -6.17 31.71
N VAL A 292 -14.25 -5.34 30.70
CA VAL A 292 -14.88 -4.02 30.86
C VAL A 292 -16.28 -4.02 30.23
N ASP A 293 -17.09 -3.04 30.65
CA ASP A 293 -18.42 -2.84 30.08
C ASP A 293 -18.36 -2.43 28.61
N LEU A 294 -19.27 -2.96 27.79
CA LEU A 294 -19.31 -2.71 26.37
C LEU A 294 -19.56 -1.23 26.04
N GLU A 295 -20.42 -0.55 26.78
CA GLU A 295 -20.73 0.86 26.53
C GLU A 295 -19.54 1.76 26.88
N VAL A 296 -18.74 1.38 27.87
CA VAL A 296 -17.50 2.05 28.21
C VAL A 296 -16.49 1.88 27.08
N MET A 297 -16.33 0.66 26.55
CA MET A 297 -15.46 0.38 25.40
C MET A 297 -15.90 1.12 24.14
N ARG A 298 -17.20 1.13 23.81
CA ARG A 298 -17.76 1.89 22.68
C ARG A 298 -17.44 3.38 22.77
N ARG A 299 -17.63 3.97 23.97
CA ARG A 299 -17.34 5.38 24.22
C ARG A 299 -15.87 5.69 23.99
N GLU A 300 -14.98 4.82 24.44
CA GLU A 300 -13.54 5.01 24.29
C GLU A 300 -13.11 4.89 22.82
N VAL A 301 -13.68 3.96 22.05
CA VAL A 301 -13.47 3.86 20.59
C VAL A 301 -13.90 5.16 19.88
N MET A 302 -15.08 5.69 20.24
CA MET A 302 -15.56 6.95 19.66
C MET A 302 -14.69 8.16 20.06
N ASN A 303 -14.18 8.19 21.28
CA ASN A 303 -13.24 9.22 21.74
C ASN A 303 -11.92 9.14 20.96
N ALA A 304 -11.36 7.94 20.82
CA ALA A 304 -10.16 7.71 20.03
C ALA A 304 -10.33 8.20 18.58
N ARG A 305 -11.48 7.93 17.97
CA ARG A 305 -11.79 8.39 16.62
C ARG A 305 -11.81 9.92 16.50
N ARG A 306 -12.45 10.60 17.46
CA ARG A 306 -12.48 12.07 17.49
C ARG A 306 -11.08 12.65 17.60
N GLN A 307 -10.22 12.06 18.47
CA GLN A 307 -8.84 12.50 18.63
C GLN A 307 -7.99 12.30 17.37
N MET A 308 -8.24 11.25 16.58
CA MET A 308 -7.58 11.03 15.31
C MET A 308 -7.96 12.13 14.29
N HIS A 309 -9.24 12.45 14.16
CA HIS A 309 -9.68 13.53 13.26
C HIS A 309 -9.09 14.88 13.64
N VAL A 310 -9.04 15.22 14.93
CA VAL A 310 -8.41 16.46 15.41
C VAL A 310 -6.90 16.47 15.09
N ARG A 311 -6.20 15.34 15.26
CA ARG A 311 -4.77 15.24 14.91
C ARG A 311 -4.53 15.33 13.40
N ASP A 312 -5.40 14.76 12.60
CA ASP A 312 -5.33 14.89 11.15
C ASP A 312 -5.58 16.34 10.73
N GLU A 313 -6.56 17.02 11.32
CA GLU A 313 -6.81 18.45 11.11
C GLU A 313 -5.64 19.32 11.58
N ASP A 314 -5.06 19.04 12.75
CA ASP A 314 -3.88 19.76 13.27
C ASP A 314 -2.59 19.44 12.48
N ALA A 315 -2.44 18.23 11.96
CA ALA A 315 -1.33 17.87 11.08
C ALA A 315 -1.41 18.58 9.72
N TYR A 316 -2.61 18.94 9.28
CA TYR A 316 -2.89 19.74 8.09
C TYR A 316 -3.12 21.23 8.40
N ALA A 317 -3.21 21.62 9.67
CA ALA A 317 -3.22 23.04 10.02
C ALA A 317 -1.85 23.65 9.63
N PRO A 318 -1.82 24.67 8.79
CA PRO A 318 -0.58 25.32 8.40
C PRO A 318 0.14 25.81 9.66
N LYS A 319 1.34 25.30 9.94
CA LYS A 319 2.19 25.71 11.09
C LYS A 319 2.66 27.18 11.03
N HIS A 320 2.18 27.92 10.05
CA HIS A 320 2.36 29.34 9.95
C HIS A 320 0.97 29.99 9.90
N ARG A 321 0.61 30.64 10.98
CA ARG A 321 -0.31 31.74 10.98
C ARG A 321 0.36 32.81 10.12
N PHE A 322 0.08 32.79 8.80
CA PHE A 322 0.44 33.91 7.96
C PHE A 322 -0.37 35.09 8.51
N GLU A 323 0.32 36.03 9.14
CA GLU A 323 -0.21 37.38 9.28
C GLU A 323 -0.66 37.81 7.87
N ARG A 324 -1.91 38.21 7.79
CA ARG A 324 -2.52 38.65 6.53
C ARG A 324 -1.88 39.97 6.09
N ASP A 325 -0.77 39.88 5.40
CA ASP A 325 -0.39 40.87 4.43
C ASP A 325 -1.03 40.46 3.09
N GLU A 326 -2.35 40.69 3.00
CA GLU A 326 -3.02 40.66 1.70
C GLU A 326 -2.56 41.90 0.94
N PRO A 327 -1.88 41.77 -0.20
CA PRO A 327 -1.68 42.94 -1.07
C PRO A 327 -3.05 43.37 -1.56
N ARG A 328 -3.49 44.57 -1.15
CA ARG A 328 -4.71 45.22 -1.66
C ARG A 328 -4.54 45.39 -3.16
N VAL A 329 -5.24 44.57 -3.93
CA VAL A 329 -5.37 44.73 -5.37
C VAL A 329 -6.51 45.72 -5.61
N GLU A 330 -6.20 46.88 -6.16
CA GLU A 330 -7.21 47.83 -6.53
C GLU A 330 -8.09 47.29 -7.69
N PRO A 331 -9.41 47.52 -7.67
CA PRO A 331 -10.31 47.05 -8.73
C PRO A 331 -9.91 47.65 -10.09
N GLY A 332 -9.56 46.76 -11.04
CA GLY A 332 -9.21 47.13 -12.42
C GLY A 332 -7.76 46.96 -12.82
N THR A 333 -6.88 46.56 -11.93
CA THR A 333 -5.47 46.23 -12.26
C THR A 333 -5.28 44.75 -12.53
N ASN A 334 -4.50 44.44 -13.57
CA ASN A 334 -4.11 43.03 -13.86
C ASN A 334 -3.21 42.49 -12.73
N PRO A 335 -3.64 41.51 -11.92
CA PRO A 335 -2.87 41.02 -10.78
C PRO A 335 -1.54 40.36 -11.19
N TYR A 336 -1.34 40.00 -12.45
CA TYR A 336 -0.14 39.42 -13.00
C TYR A 336 0.88 40.44 -13.55
N ALA A 337 0.56 41.72 -13.53
CA ALA A 337 1.47 42.74 -14.02
C ALA A 337 2.66 43.03 -13.08
N ASN A 338 2.53 42.71 -11.79
CA ASN A 338 3.63 42.85 -10.82
C ASN A 338 4.30 41.49 -10.57
N PRO A 339 5.66 41.36 -10.78
CA PRO A 339 6.38 40.13 -10.60
C PRO A 339 6.28 39.55 -9.17
N ALA A 340 6.15 40.38 -8.15
CA ALA A 340 6.02 39.94 -6.76
C ALA A 340 4.61 39.35 -6.50
N THR A 341 3.58 39.95 -7.04
CA THR A 341 2.20 39.47 -6.93
C THR A 341 2.03 38.16 -7.74
N ARG A 342 2.61 38.10 -8.93
CA ARG A 342 2.65 36.88 -9.75
C ARG A 342 3.30 35.71 -8.99
N LYS A 343 4.47 35.94 -8.39
CA LYS A 343 5.19 34.91 -7.62
C LYS A 343 4.45 34.48 -6.34
N ALA A 344 3.68 35.39 -5.73
CA ALA A 344 2.81 35.09 -4.59
C ALA A 344 1.59 34.25 -5.02
N LEU A 345 0.98 34.54 -6.16
CA LEU A 345 -0.12 33.77 -6.75
C LEU A 345 0.35 32.38 -7.21
N GLU A 346 1.52 32.27 -7.87
CA GLU A 346 2.12 31.00 -8.27
C GLU A 346 2.46 30.13 -7.03
N ARG A 347 2.89 30.75 -5.91
CA ARG A 347 3.11 30.02 -4.64
C ARG A 347 1.79 29.60 -4.00
N ARG A 348 0.74 30.39 -4.11
CA ARG A 348 -0.58 30.02 -3.62
C ARG A 348 -1.17 28.87 -4.44
N ASP A 349 -1.08 28.95 -5.76
CA ASP A 349 -1.55 27.90 -6.66
C ASP A 349 -0.76 26.59 -6.48
N ALA A 350 0.56 26.67 -6.24
CA ALA A 350 1.39 25.52 -5.88
C ALA A 350 1.05 24.97 -4.48
N ALA A 351 0.70 25.83 -3.51
CA ALA A 351 0.24 25.41 -2.19
C ALA A 351 -1.17 24.81 -2.25
N GLU A 352 -2.07 25.37 -3.07
CA GLU A 352 -3.38 24.77 -3.34
C GLU A 352 -3.24 23.41 -4.05
N GLN A 353 -2.35 23.28 -5.04
CA GLN A 353 -2.06 21.97 -5.65
C GLN A 353 -1.42 20.97 -4.69
N ALA A 354 -0.61 21.42 -3.71
CA ALA A 354 -0.10 20.58 -2.64
C ALA A 354 -1.18 20.22 -1.59
N TYR A 355 -2.22 21.03 -1.46
CA TYR A 355 -3.38 20.78 -0.59
C TYR A 355 -4.29 19.67 -1.12
N PHE A 356 -4.20 19.32 -2.41
CA PHE A 356 -5.00 18.29 -3.08
C PHE A 356 -4.32 16.92 -3.13
N LYS A 357 -3.63 16.48 -2.09
CA LYS A 357 -3.47 15.03 -1.84
C LYS A 357 -4.71 14.49 -1.13
N ILE A 358 -5.85 14.59 -1.80
CA ILE A 358 -7.00 13.74 -1.55
C ILE A 358 -6.51 12.29 -1.76
N ASP A 359 -6.94 11.40 -0.88
CA ASP A 359 -6.72 9.96 -1.04
C ASP A 359 -6.95 9.57 -2.50
N ASP A 360 -5.91 9.11 -3.19
CA ASP A 360 -5.93 8.79 -4.63
C ASP A 360 -7.14 7.90 -4.99
N ALA A 361 -7.61 7.08 -4.04
CA ALA A 361 -8.77 6.21 -4.23
C ALA A 361 -10.11 7.00 -4.29
N VAL A 362 -10.28 8.02 -3.47
CA VAL A 362 -11.48 8.87 -3.47
C VAL A 362 -11.50 9.71 -4.74
N PHE A 363 -10.36 10.30 -5.10
CA PHE A 363 -10.24 11.06 -6.34
C PHE A 363 -10.58 10.21 -7.57
N ILE A 364 -10.02 9.00 -7.66
CA ILE A 364 -10.27 8.08 -8.78
C ILE A 364 -11.75 7.65 -8.82
N ALA A 365 -12.36 7.35 -7.66
CA ALA A 365 -13.76 6.97 -7.60
C ALA A 365 -14.69 8.12 -8.04
N GLU A 366 -14.43 9.32 -7.56
CA GLU A 366 -15.20 10.52 -7.97
C GLU A 366 -14.97 10.85 -9.44
N GLN A 367 -13.74 10.72 -9.95
CA GLN A 367 -13.42 10.90 -11.36
C GLN A 367 -14.18 9.91 -12.25
N GLN A 368 -14.17 8.63 -11.90
CA GLN A 368 -14.91 7.60 -12.63
C GLN A 368 -16.41 7.85 -12.62
N PHE A 369 -16.95 8.22 -11.46
CA PHE A 369 -18.36 8.57 -11.35
C PHE A 369 -18.73 9.77 -12.21
N MET A 370 -17.93 10.83 -12.20
CA MET A 370 -18.13 12.01 -13.04
C MET A 370 -17.98 11.69 -14.53
N ALA A 371 -17.04 10.82 -14.91
CA ALA A 371 -16.89 10.36 -16.28
C ALA A 371 -18.16 9.64 -16.77
N VAL A 372 -18.75 8.76 -15.95
CA VAL A 372 -20.02 8.08 -16.28
C VAL A 372 -21.16 9.09 -16.41
N LEU A 373 -21.25 10.08 -15.49
CA LEU A 373 -22.28 11.15 -15.55
C LEU A 373 -22.18 11.95 -16.84
N ILE A 374 -20.97 12.18 -17.38
CA ILE A 374 -20.75 13.00 -18.57
C ILE A 374 -20.88 12.17 -19.85
N GLN A 375 -20.30 10.97 -19.88
CA GLN A 375 -20.25 10.15 -21.09
C GLN A 375 -21.57 9.42 -21.38
N VAL A 376 -22.24 8.94 -20.33
CA VAL A 376 -23.50 8.17 -20.45
C VAL A 376 -24.59 8.66 -19.49
N PRO A 377 -24.95 9.96 -19.51
CA PRO A 377 -25.86 10.57 -18.53
C PRO A 377 -27.26 9.96 -18.51
N ARG A 378 -27.68 9.31 -19.61
CA ARG A 378 -29.00 8.65 -19.72
C ARG A 378 -29.03 7.28 -19.07
N ALA A 379 -27.86 6.66 -18.81
CA ALA A 379 -27.79 5.39 -18.10
C ALA A 379 -27.91 5.56 -16.57
N ILE A 380 -27.89 6.79 -16.06
CA ILE A 380 -27.96 7.09 -14.64
C ILE A 380 -29.42 7.15 -14.18
N ASP A 381 -29.73 6.40 -13.12
CA ASP A 381 -31.04 6.47 -12.46
C ASP A 381 -31.28 7.87 -11.89
N ARG A 382 -32.32 8.53 -12.36
CA ARG A 382 -32.67 9.90 -11.97
C ARG A 382 -33.08 10.04 -10.53
N THR A 383 -33.69 9.00 -9.96
CA THR A 383 -34.10 8.99 -8.55
C THR A 383 -32.86 8.95 -7.66
N MET A 384 -31.88 8.11 -8.01
CA MET A 384 -30.59 8.07 -7.31
C MET A 384 -29.80 9.37 -7.50
N PHE A 385 -29.76 9.91 -8.72
CA PHE A 385 -29.08 11.19 -8.95
C PHE A 385 -29.70 12.33 -8.13
N GLY A 386 -31.05 12.37 -7.99
CA GLY A 386 -31.75 13.37 -7.18
C GLY A 386 -31.46 13.29 -5.67
N GLN A 387 -30.90 12.18 -5.18
CA GLN A 387 -30.49 12.02 -3.79
C GLN A 387 -29.03 12.49 -3.54
N LEU A 388 -28.29 12.78 -4.60
CA LEU A 388 -26.92 13.29 -4.48
C LEU A 388 -26.92 14.77 -4.11
N THR A 389 -26.01 15.11 -3.21
CA THR A 389 -25.73 16.49 -2.80
C THR A 389 -24.25 16.78 -3.00
N ILE A 390 -23.88 18.04 -2.97
CA ILE A 390 -22.49 18.49 -3.08
C ILE A 390 -21.59 17.86 -2.00
N ASP A 391 -22.15 17.54 -0.85
CA ASP A 391 -21.42 16.97 0.29
C ASP A 391 -21.01 15.51 0.10
N HIS A 392 -21.54 14.84 -0.93
CA HIS A 392 -21.10 13.49 -1.30
C HIS A 392 -19.76 13.48 -2.04
N PHE A 393 -19.27 14.65 -2.51
CA PHE A 393 -18.00 14.76 -3.19
C PHE A 393 -16.94 15.38 -2.27
N MET A 394 -15.80 14.76 -2.18
CA MET A 394 -14.66 15.23 -1.39
C MET A 394 -13.78 16.18 -2.20
N THR A 395 -13.71 15.97 -3.51
CA THR A 395 -12.85 16.72 -4.42
C THR A 395 -13.52 18.03 -4.85
N SER A 396 -12.88 19.15 -4.64
CA SER A 396 -13.45 20.48 -4.95
C SER A 396 -13.81 20.65 -6.42
N VAL A 397 -12.99 20.15 -7.33
CA VAL A 397 -13.25 20.21 -8.78
C VAL A 397 -14.51 19.43 -9.15
N PHE A 398 -14.76 18.27 -8.54
CA PHE A 398 -15.95 17.47 -8.81
C PHE A 398 -17.20 18.05 -8.11
N ARG A 399 -17.05 18.70 -6.96
CA ARG A 399 -18.11 19.53 -6.37
C ARG A 399 -18.57 20.62 -7.33
N THR A 400 -17.60 21.34 -7.92
CA THR A 400 -17.90 22.42 -8.88
C THR A 400 -18.52 21.86 -10.15
N LEU A 401 -18.06 20.71 -10.63
CA LEU A 401 -18.63 20.03 -11.79
C LEU A 401 -20.07 19.56 -11.53
N PHE A 402 -20.33 19.00 -10.34
CA PHE A 402 -21.68 18.60 -9.93
C PHE A 402 -22.63 19.80 -9.85
N GLN A 403 -22.17 20.94 -9.32
CA GLN A 403 -22.93 22.19 -9.33
C GLN A 403 -23.20 22.67 -10.74
N ALA A 404 -22.26 22.56 -11.67
CA ALA A 404 -22.45 22.94 -13.06
C ALA A 404 -23.48 22.04 -13.76
N ILE A 405 -23.49 20.72 -13.46
CA ILE A 405 -24.53 19.79 -13.94
C ILE A 405 -25.89 20.20 -13.41
N ALA A 406 -26.02 20.54 -12.13
CA ALA A 406 -27.27 21.04 -11.54
C ALA A 406 -27.72 22.35 -12.18
N ALA A 407 -26.81 23.31 -12.41
CA ALA A 407 -27.08 24.57 -13.07
C ALA A 407 -27.46 24.44 -14.57
N ALA A 408 -26.96 23.38 -15.23
CA ALA A 408 -27.33 23.03 -16.61
C ALA A 408 -28.70 22.33 -16.71
N GLY A 409 -29.44 22.21 -15.59
CA GLY A 409 -30.78 21.59 -15.54
C GLY A 409 -30.75 20.12 -15.13
N GLY A 410 -29.63 19.62 -14.56
CA GLY A 410 -29.44 18.23 -14.14
C GLY A 410 -29.09 17.30 -15.29
N LEU A 411 -29.48 16.03 -15.19
CA LEU A 411 -29.27 15.04 -16.26
C LEU A 411 -30.19 15.31 -17.46
N PRO A 412 -29.70 15.09 -18.70
CA PRO A 412 -30.51 15.36 -19.91
C PRO A 412 -31.74 14.45 -19.95
N SER A 413 -32.88 15.00 -20.43
CA SER A 413 -34.06 14.19 -20.74
C SER A 413 -33.82 13.33 -21.99
N ASP A 414 -34.69 12.36 -22.24
CA ASP A 414 -34.59 11.50 -23.43
C ASP A 414 -34.69 12.31 -24.74
N ASP A 415 -35.46 13.43 -24.70
CA ASP A 415 -35.63 14.33 -25.81
C ASP A 415 -34.53 15.39 -25.95
N THR A 416 -33.62 15.51 -24.97
CA THR A 416 -32.56 16.54 -25.02
C THR A 416 -31.35 16.00 -25.80
N PRO A 417 -30.99 16.61 -26.95
CA PRO A 417 -29.76 16.20 -27.66
C PRO A 417 -28.53 16.32 -26.77
N GLN A 418 -27.68 15.29 -26.76
CA GLN A 418 -26.48 15.25 -25.91
C GLN A 418 -25.54 16.42 -26.15
N GLY A 419 -25.40 16.88 -27.41
CA GLY A 419 -24.58 18.05 -27.76
C GLY A 419 -25.14 19.37 -27.17
N LEU A 420 -26.46 19.50 -27.06
CA LEU A 420 -27.07 20.66 -26.45
C LEU A 420 -26.87 20.67 -24.92
N TRP A 421 -27.03 19.49 -24.31
CA TRP A 421 -26.75 19.35 -22.87
C TRP A 421 -25.29 19.62 -22.54
N MET A 422 -24.34 19.09 -23.31
CA MET A 422 -22.91 19.36 -23.15
C MET A 422 -22.60 20.86 -23.35
N HIS A 423 -23.23 21.52 -24.31
CA HIS A 423 -23.06 22.96 -24.48
C HIS A 423 -23.55 23.76 -23.24
N ASN A 424 -24.68 23.38 -22.68
CA ASN A 424 -25.22 24.03 -21.47
C ASN A 424 -24.30 23.76 -20.25
N LEU A 425 -23.77 22.54 -20.12
CA LEU A 425 -22.84 22.17 -19.07
C LEU A 425 -21.53 22.99 -19.17
N THR A 426 -20.92 23.06 -20.35
CA THR A 426 -19.69 23.85 -20.57
C THR A 426 -19.91 25.34 -20.32
N LYS A 427 -21.08 25.86 -20.67
CA LYS A 427 -21.47 27.23 -20.38
C LYS A 427 -21.65 27.50 -18.88
N ALA A 428 -22.25 26.54 -18.15
CA ALA A 428 -22.45 26.64 -16.70
C ALA A 428 -21.12 26.47 -15.92
N GLY A 429 -20.21 25.64 -16.42
CA GLY A 429 -18.94 25.33 -15.75
C GLY A 429 -17.81 26.33 -16.01
N GLY A 430 -17.91 27.13 -17.07
CA GLY A 430 -16.88 28.11 -17.45
C GLY A 430 -15.57 27.48 -17.96
N PRO A 431 -14.54 28.28 -18.29
CA PRO A 431 -13.33 27.82 -18.95
C PRO A 431 -12.50 26.78 -18.18
N MET A 432 -12.48 26.88 -16.86
CA MET A 432 -11.72 25.95 -16.02
C MET A 432 -12.30 24.54 -16.03
N LEU A 433 -13.61 24.39 -16.05
CA LEU A 433 -14.26 23.07 -16.09
C LEU A 433 -14.26 22.44 -17.49
N ASN A 434 -14.10 23.22 -18.54
CA ASN A 434 -13.99 22.68 -19.90
C ASN A 434 -12.80 21.77 -20.08
N GLN A 435 -11.67 22.05 -19.45
CA GLN A 435 -10.52 21.16 -19.47
C GLN A 435 -10.83 19.86 -18.75
N VAL A 436 -11.44 19.92 -17.56
CA VAL A 436 -11.82 18.74 -16.77
C VAL A 436 -12.86 17.89 -17.50
N ILE A 437 -13.85 18.50 -18.14
CA ILE A 437 -14.87 17.80 -18.93
C ILE A 437 -14.25 17.06 -20.12
N ASN A 438 -13.20 17.62 -20.73
CA ASN A 438 -12.51 17.00 -21.85
C ASN A 438 -11.54 15.88 -21.43
N GLU A 439 -11.10 15.88 -20.17
CA GLU A 439 -10.23 14.85 -19.59
C GLU A 439 -11.02 13.66 -18.98
N LEU A 440 -12.33 13.85 -18.75
CA LEU A 440 -13.27 12.82 -18.29
C LEU A 440 -13.92 12.10 -19.47
#